data_709f3ead6dc4a65ad217110cd389efd3
#
_entry.id   709f3ead6dc4a65ad217110cd389efd3
#
_cell.length_a   1.000
_cell.length_b   1.000
_cell.length_c   1.000
_cell.angle_alpha   90.00
_cell.angle_beta   90.00
_cell.angle_gamma   90.00
#
_symmetry.space_group_name_H-M   'P 1'
#
loop_
_entity.id
_entity.type
_entity.pdbx_description
1 polymer ?
#
loop_
_entity_poly.entity_id
_entity_poly.type
_entity_poly.pdbx_seq_one_letter_code
_entity_poly.pdbx_strand_id
1 'polypeptide(L)'
;PKVFAELSFFDKILNAFFLSVNFRTAGFNSIDLSSLKDSSLFFSTLFMMTGAGQGSTAGGMKITTVAILMITVVYILKQSNQEPSIFKRRIEQKVINKALAIIISSSFFVLFAVLILVETQNFPFIKILFEVVSAFGTVGVSTGNGDILSLSQQFDTFGKSIIIILMIAGRLGVFAFGLILVGKAKTKHFKYPVGKIIIWKQ
;
A
#
# COMPACT_ATOMS: atom_id res chain seq x y z
N PRO A 1 -6.94 5.18 23.23
CA PRO A 1 -8.18 5.57 22.57
C PRO A 1 -9.35 5.20 23.49
N LYS A 2 -10.38 6.04 23.54
CA LYS A 2 -11.54 5.84 24.41
C LYS A 2 -12.24 4.50 24.18
N VAL A 3 -12.23 4.00 22.94
CA VAL A 3 -12.83 2.72 22.53
C VAL A 3 -12.27 1.50 23.25
N PHE A 4 -10.98 1.51 23.63
CA PHE A 4 -10.37 0.40 24.36
C PHE A 4 -10.41 0.60 25.88
N ALA A 5 -10.79 1.77 26.39
CA ALA A 5 -10.68 2.09 27.82
C ALA A 5 -11.58 1.20 28.69
N GLU A 6 -12.78 0.91 28.23
CA GLU A 6 -13.82 0.17 28.97
C GLU A 6 -13.73 -1.36 28.76
N LEU A 7 -12.90 -1.84 27.83
CA LEU A 7 -12.78 -3.25 27.53
C LEU A 7 -11.88 -3.97 28.53
N SER A 8 -12.16 -5.27 28.77
CA SER A 8 -11.28 -6.12 29.54
C SER A 8 -9.93 -6.30 28.83
N PHE A 9 -8.89 -6.72 29.54
CA PHE A 9 -7.56 -6.94 28.96
C PHE A 9 -7.60 -7.96 27.81
N PHE A 10 -8.36 -9.03 27.96
CA PHE A 10 -8.53 -10.05 26.94
C PHE A 10 -9.25 -9.51 25.69
N ASP A 11 -10.32 -8.74 25.88
CA ASP A 11 -11.06 -8.12 24.78
C ASP A 11 -10.21 -7.11 24.02
N LYS A 12 -9.31 -6.38 24.71
CA LYS A 12 -8.34 -5.48 24.06
C LYS A 12 -7.43 -6.23 23.10
N ILE A 13 -6.87 -7.37 23.54
CA ILE A 13 -5.99 -8.20 22.71
C ILE A 13 -6.77 -8.76 21.53
N LEU A 14 -7.97 -9.30 21.77
CA LEU A 14 -8.80 -9.90 20.73
C LEU A 14 -9.18 -8.87 19.65
N ASN A 15 -9.63 -7.68 20.05
CA ASN A 15 -9.97 -6.60 19.12
C ASN A 15 -8.75 -6.08 18.37
N ALA A 16 -7.59 -5.94 19.01
CA ALA A 16 -6.36 -5.54 18.35
C ALA A 16 -5.92 -6.59 17.31
N PHE A 17 -6.01 -7.87 17.63
CA PHE A 17 -5.73 -8.95 16.69
C PHE A 17 -6.73 -8.97 15.54
N PHE A 18 -8.03 -8.83 15.83
CA PHE A 18 -9.08 -8.74 14.83
C PHE A 18 -8.80 -7.61 13.84
N LEU A 19 -8.48 -6.41 14.32
CA LEU A 19 -8.13 -5.27 13.46
C LEU A 19 -6.89 -5.54 12.60
N SER A 20 -5.86 -6.17 13.18
CA SER A 20 -4.65 -6.51 12.44
C SER A 20 -4.93 -7.46 11.28
N VAL A 21 -5.79 -8.44 11.47
CA VAL A 21 -6.24 -9.36 10.42
C VAL A 21 -7.14 -8.65 9.43
N ASN A 22 -8.03 -7.80 9.93
CA ASN A 22 -8.99 -7.06 9.10
C ASN A 22 -8.30 -6.13 8.09
N PHE A 23 -7.22 -5.45 8.49
CA PHE A 23 -6.43 -4.61 7.59
C PHE A 23 -5.73 -5.39 6.44
N ARG A 24 -5.81 -6.73 6.46
CA ARG A 24 -5.37 -7.61 5.37
C ARG A 24 -6.50 -7.95 4.38
N THR A 25 -7.37 -6.98 4.08
CA THR A 25 -8.44 -7.04 3.07
C THR A 25 -9.67 -7.87 3.47
N ALA A 26 -10.01 -7.92 4.77
CA ALA A 26 -11.24 -8.54 5.24
C ALA A 26 -12.44 -7.58 5.20
N GLY A 27 -12.25 -6.29 5.49
CA GLY A 27 -13.26 -5.25 5.29
C GLY A 27 -14.35 -5.17 6.37
N PHE A 28 -14.12 -5.71 7.57
CA PHE A 28 -15.08 -5.67 8.67
C PHE A 28 -14.72 -4.64 9.74
N ASN A 29 -15.68 -3.97 10.32
CA ASN A 29 -15.49 -3.08 11.45
C ASN A 29 -16.05 -3.72 12.72
N SER A 30 -15.20 -3.94 13.73
CA SER A 30 -15.60 -4.34 15.07
C SER A 30 -15.63 -3.18 16.06
N ILE A 31 -14.96 -2.09 15.72
CA ILE A 31 -14.87 -0.86 16.53
C ILE A 31 -14.98 0.38 15.64
N ASP A 32 -15.33 1.49 16.23
CA ASP A 32 -15.31 2.78 15.56
C ASP A 32 -13.86 3.25 15.33
N LEU A 33 -13.45 3.25 14.06
CA LEU A 33 -12.12 3.68 13.64
C LEU A 33 -11.92 5.19 13.72
N SER A 34 -13.01 5.99 13.74
CA SER A 34 -12.93 7.45 13.83
C SER A 34 -12.35 7.93 15.16
N SER A 35 -12.46 7.11 16.20
CA SER A 35 -11.99 7.39 17.55
C SER A 35 -10.54 6.97 17.80
N LEU A 36 -9.87 6.36 16.81
CA LEU A 36 -8.46 5.99 16.90
C LEU A 36 -7.57 7.24 16.83
N LYS A 37 -6.41 7.16 17.49
CA LYS A 37 -5.38 8.21 17.38
C LYS A 37 -4.78 8.24 15.97
N ASP A 38 -4.37 9.41 15.51
CA ASP A 38 -3.74 9.61 14.21
C ASP A 38 -2.52 8.70 13.98
N SER A 39 -1.72 8.48 15.03
CA SER A 39 -0.60 7.52 14.99
C SER A 39 -1.06 6.09 14.70
N SER A 40 -2.17 5.65 15.31
CA SER A 40 -2.73 4.31 15.07
C SER A 40 -3.30 4.20 13.65
N LEU A 41 -3.96 5.24 13.17
CA LEU A 41 -4.45 5.31 11.78
C LEU A 41 -3.29 5.25 10.79
N PHE A 42 -2.21 6.00 11.05
CA PHE A 42 -1.01 5.98 10.21
C PHE A 42 -0.35 4.59 10.15
N PHE A 43 -0.15 3.93 11.30
CA PHE A 43 0.36 2.54 11.31
C PHE A 43 -0.56 1.58 10.56
N SER A 44 -1.88 1.74 10.70
CA SER A 44 -2.85 0.92 9.95
C SER A 44 -2.71 1.08 8.44
N THR A 45 -2.42 2.29 7.95
CA THR A 45 -2.19 2.50 6.50
C THR A 45 -0.98 1.72 5.98
N LEU A 46 0.09 1.59 6.77
CA LEU A 46 1.27 0.78 6.39
C LEU A 46 0.90 -0.71 6.26
N PHE A 47 0.06 -1.23 7.17
CA PHE A 47 -0.44 -2.61 7.08
C PHE A 47 -1.35 -2.80 5.87
N MET A 48 -2.25 -1.85 5.60
CA MET A 48 -3.17 -1.91 4.47
C MET A 48 -2.45 -1.82 3.11
N MET A 49 -1.37 -1.02 3.01
CA MET A 49 -0.54 -0.97 1.79
C MET A 49 0.12 -2.30 1.46
N THR A 50 0.49 -3.08 2.49
CA THR A 50 1.01 -4.44 2.34
C THR A 50 -0.14 -5.43 2.25
N GLY A 51 -0.59 -5.72 1.07
CA GLY A 51 -1.62 -6.72 0.81
C GLY A 51 -1.19 -8.14 1.22
N ALA A 52 -2.00 -9.13 0.87
CA ALA A 52 -1.75 -10.52 1.20
C ALA A 52 -0.71 -11.20 0.27
N GLY A 53 -0.51 -12.52 0.45
CA GLY A 53 0.44 -13.32 -0.32
C GLY A 53 0.10 -13.45 -1.81
N GLN A 54 1.01 -14.06 -2.56
CA GLN A 54 0.76 -14.39 -3.97
C GLN A 54 -0.39 -15.40 -4.10
N GLY A 55 -1.23 -15.20 -5.12
CA GLY A 55 -2.45 -16.01 -5.31
C GLY A 55 -3.67 -15.52 -4.52
N SER A 56 -3.49 -14.57 -3.59
CA SER A 56 -4.59 -13.91 -2.90
C SER A 56 -5.31 -12.92 -3.82
N THR A 57 -6.61 -12.76 -3.59
CA THR A 57 -7.45 -11.74 -4.25
C THR A 57 -7.23 -10.33 -3.68
N ALA A 58 -6.42 -10.16 -2.64
CA ALA A 58 -6.10 -8.88 -2.02
C ALA A 58 -5.42 -7.91 -3.00
N GLY A 59 -5.81 -6.65 -2.97
CA GLY A 59 -5.19 -5.57 -3.72
C GLY A 59 -3.88 -5.08 -3.09
N GLY A 60 -3.41 -3.93 -3.55
CA GLY A 60 -2.20 -3.31 -3.03
C GLY A 60 -0.90 -4.03 -3.43
N MET A 61 0.16 -3.76 -2.67
CA MET A 61 1.47 -4.40 -2.87
C MET A 61 1.49 -5.79 -2.22
N LYS A 62 1.90 -6.81 -2.96
CA LYS A 62 2.00 -8.17 -2.41
C LYS A 62 3.11 -8.26 -1.36
N ILE A 63 2.87 -9.01 -0.28
CA ILE A 63 3.84 -9.19 0.82
C ILE A 63 5.21 -9.71 0.32
N THR A 64 5.21 -10.56 -0.70
CA THR A 64 6.44 -11.07 -1.33
C THR A 64 7.26 -9.97 -2.00
N THR A 65 6.60 -8.97 -2.60
CA THR A 65 7.26 -7.80 -3.22
C THR A 65 7.97 -6.97 -2.16
N VAL A 66 7.29 -6.71 -1.04
CA VAL A 66 7.87 -5.97 0.10
C VAL A 66 9.02 -6.76 0.74
N ALA A 67 8.85 -8.08 0.94
CA ALA A 67 9.87 -8.95 1.52
C ALA A 67 11.14 -9.00 0.66
N ILE A 68 11.03 -9.14 -0.67
CA ILE A 68 12.18 -9.13 -1.60
C ILE A 68 12.94 -7.81 -1.47
N LEU A 69 12.24 -6.68 -1.40
CA LEU A 69 12.87 -5.38 -1.29
C LEU A 69 13.57 -5.20 0.06
N MET A 70 12.94 -5.57 1.17
CA MET A 70 13.55 -5.51 2.49
C MET A 70 14.83 -6.35 2.57
N ILE A 71 14.79 -7.57 2.03
CA ILE A 71 15.98 -8.43 1.97
C ILE A 71 17.07 -7.78 1.12
N THR A 72 16.72 -7.25 -0.06
CA THR A 72 17.67 -6.57 -0.94
C THR A 72 18.33 -5.38 -0.24
N VAL A 73 17.55 -4.55 0.45
CA VAL A 73 18.06 -3.41 1.24
C VAL A 73 19.04 -3.87 2.32
N VAL A 74 18.70 -4.95 3.07
CA VAL A 74 19.59 -5.50 4.10
C VAL A 74 20.91 -6.00 3.49
N TYR A 75 20.88 -6.65 2.33
CA TYR A 75 22.10 -7.12 1.63
C TYR A 75 22.96 -5.93 1.17
N ILE A 76 22.36 -4.88 0.63
CA ILE A 76 23.07 -3.66 0.22
C ILE A 76 23.70 -2.96 1.43
N LEU A 77 22.96 -2.80 2.54
CA LEU A 77 23.45 -2.14 3.76
C LEU A 77 24.60 -2.94 4.41
N LYS A 78 24.58 -4.27 4.31
CA LYS A 78 25.67 -5.11 4.80
C LYS A 78 26.90 -5.13 3.88
N GLN A 79 26.88 -4.39 2.78
CA GLN A 79 27.94 -4.39 1.75
C GLN A 79 28.34 -5.83 1.34
N SER A 80 27.37 -6.73 1.31
CA SER A 80 27.64 -8.12 0.98
C SER A 80 27.97 -8.26 -0.51
N ASN A 81 29.11 -8.82 -0.82
CA ASN A 81 29.46 -9.19 -2.20
C ASN A 81 28.62 -10.35 -2.75
N GLN A 82 27.75 -10.92 -1.91
CA GLN A 82 26.84 -12.00 -2.30
C GLN A 82 25.53 -11.42 -2.82
N GLU A 83 24.94 -12.10 -3.78
CA GLU A 83 23.62 -11.74 -4.28
C GLU A 83 22.52 -12.06 -3.25
N PRO A 84 21.44 -11.24 -3.19
CA PRO A 84 20.34 -11.48 -2.28
C PRO A 84 19.76 -12.88 -2.44
N SER A 85 19.63 -13.61 -1.34
CA SER A 85 19.15 -14.99 -1.33
C SER A 85 18.12 -15.21 -0.22
N ILE A 86 17.13 -16.08 -0.49
CA ILE A 86 16.10 -16.53 0.46
C ILE A 86 16.12 -18.06 0.47
N PHE A 87 16.17 -18.68 1.65
CA PHE A 87 16.19 -20.15 1.79
C PHE A 87 17.23 -20.85 0.90
N LYS A 88 18.45 -20.31 0.83
CA LYS A 88 19.55 -20.82 -0.02
C LYS A 88 19.28 -20.75 -1.54
N ARG A 89 18.29 -19.96 -1.97
CA ARG A 89 18.00 -19.70 -3.38
C ARG A 89 18.24 -18.24 -3.70
N ARG A 90 19.01 -17.99 -4.77
CA ARG A 90 19.32 -16.66 -5.27
C ARG A 90 18.09 -15.98 -5.86
N ILE A 91 17.93 -14.68 -5.62
CA ILE A 91 16.89 -13.85 -6.22
C ILE A 91 17.44 -13.24 -7.50
N GLU A 92 16.80 -13.48 -8.63
CA GLU A 92 17.20 -12.89 -9.90
C GLU A 92 17.04 -11.36 -9.88
N GLN A 93 18.01 -10.65 -10.48
CA GLN A 93 17.97 -9.19 -10.58
C GLN A 93 16.69 -8.65 -11.28
N LYS A 94 16.16 -9.41 -12.24
CA LYS A 94 14.89 -9.08 -12.90
C LYS A 94 13.72 -9.02 -11.93
N VAL A 95 13.69 -9.89 -10.93
CA VAL A 95 12.64 -9.94 -9.90
C VAL A 95 12.78 -8.74 -8.97
N ILE A 96 14.00 -8.39 -8.58
CA ILE A 96 14.28 -7.21 -7.76
C ILE A 96 13.85 -5.93 -8.48
N ASN A 97 14.24 -5.76 -9.74
CA ASN A 97 13.85 -4.59 -10.54
C ASN A 97 12.33 -4.48 -10.72
N LYS A 98 11.64 -5.62 -10.91
CA LYS A 98 10.18 -5.65 -10.97
C LYS A 98 9.55 -5.28 -9.63
N ALA A 99 10.09 -5.77 -8.53
CA ALA A 99 9.62 -5.41 -7.17
C ALA A 99 9.78 -3.92 -6.90
N LEU A 100 10.92 -3.33 -7.24
CA LEU A 100 11.17 -1.89 -7.15
C LEU A 100 10.17 -1.09 -7.99
N ALA A 101 9.97 -1.47 -9.25
CA ALA A 101 9.00 -0.80 -10.12
C ALA A 101 7.58 -0.82 -9.54
N ILE A 102 7.14 -1.96 -8.98
CA ILE A 102 5.82 -2.09 -8.36
C ILE A 102 5.69 -1.15 -7.16
N ILE A 103 6.68 -1.14 -6.25
CA ILE A 103 6.59 -0.32 -5.03
C ILE A 103 6.62 1.16 -5.36
N ILE A 104 7.54 1.60 -6.23
CA ILE A 104 7.65 3.01 -6.62
C ILE A 104 6.37 3.47 -7.32
N SER A 105 5.87 2.70 -8.29
CA SER A 105 4.65 3.08 -9.01
C SER A 105 3.41 3.07 -8.11
N SER A 106 3.29 2.10 -7.18
CA SER A 106 2.19 2.05 -6.21
C SER A 106 2.22 3.23 -5.25
N SER A 107 3.40 3.54 -4.70
CA SER A 107 3.57 4.68 -3.78
C SER A 107 3.28 6.00 -4.47
N PHE A 108 3.76 6.18 -5.72
CA PHE A 108 3.48 7.37 -6.50
C PHE A 108 1.99 7.54 -6.80
N PHE A 109 1.31 6.44 -7.15
CA PHE A 109 -0.12 6.46 -7.46
C PHE A 109 -0.97 6.82 -6.24
N VAL A 110 -0.67 6.22 -5.07
CA VAL A 110 -1.33 6.55 -3.81
C VAL A 110 -1.05 8.00 -3.41
N LEU A 111 0.22 8.44 -3.45
CA LEU A 111 0.59 9.81 -3.08
C LEU A 111 -0.12 10.85 -3.96
N PHE A 112 -0.16 10.63 -5.27
CA PHE A 112 -0.82 11.51 -6.21
C PHE A 112 -2.33 11.63 -5.93
N ALA A 113 -2.99 10.50 -5.65
CA ALA A 113 -4.40 10.49 -5.29
C ALA A 113 -4.67 11.22 -3.95
N VAL A 114 -3.80 11.03 -2.95
CA VAL A 114 -3.90 11.74 -1.66
C VAL A 114 -3.79 13.24 -1.89
N LEU A 115 -2.79 13.69 -2.67
CA LEU A 115 -2.60 15.12 -2.94
C LEU A 115 -3.83 15.75 -3.58
N ILE A 116 -4.42 15.09 -4.59
CA ILE A 116 -5.63 15.61 -5.25
C ILE A 116 -6.80 15.67 -4.27
N LEU A 117 -7.01 14.62 -3.47
CA LEU A 117 -8.15 14.56 -2.56
C LEU A 117 -8.00 15.51 -1.37
N VAL A 118 -6.78 15.79 -0.90
CA VAL A 118 -6.54 16.78 0.16
C VAL A 118 -6.89 18.19 -0.32
N GLU A 119 -6.61 18.53 -1.59
CA GLU A 119 -6.93 19.83 -2.18
C GLU A 119 -8.43 19.98 -2.51
N THR A 120 -9.11 18.89 -2.85
CA THR A 120 -10.48 18.94 -3.34
C THR A 120 -11.54 18.63 -2.25
N GLN A 121 -11.14 17.93 -1.19
CA GLN A 121 -12.05 17.47 -0.15
C GLN A 121 -11.67 18.07 1.20
N ASN A 122 -12.63 18.69 1.90
CA ASN A 122 -12.42 19.35 3.19
C ASN A 122 -12.39 18.36 4.37
N PHE A 123 -11.43 17.42 4.38
CA PHE A 123 -11.24 16.45 5.45
C PHE A 123 -9.80 16.43 5.96
N PRO A 124 -9.55 16.01 7.22
CA PRO A 124 -8.20 15.87 7.75
C PRO A 124 -7.33 14.94 6.90
N PHE A 125 -6.08 15.34 6.67
CA PHE A 125 -5.10 14.58 5.88
C PHE A 125 -5.04 13.09 6.23
N ILE A 126 -5.02 12.76 7.53
CA ILE A 126 -4.89 11.36 7.97
C ILE A 126 -6.11 10.51 7.59
N LYS A 127 -7.31 11.10 7.59
CA LYS A 127 -8.53 10.42 7.19
C LYS A 127 -8.56 10.17 5.67
N ILE A 128 -8.13 11.16 4.88
CA ILE A 128 -8.00 11.02 3.42
C ILE A 128 -6.94 9.95 3.09
N LEU A 129 -5.78 10.00 3.74
CA LEU A 129 -4.73 9.00 3.56
C LEU A 129 -5.25 7.59 3.87
N PHE A 130 -5.97 7.42 4.97
CA PHE A 130 -6.54 6.15 5.37
C PHE A 130 -7.54 5.63 4.33
N GLU A 131 -8.44 6.49 3.85
CA GLU A 131 -9.46 6.15 2.85
C GLU A 131 -8.82 5.75 1.50
N VAL A 132 -7.85 6.53 1.02
CA VAL A 132 -7.10 6.26 -0.22
C VAL A 132 -6.37 4.93 -0.15
N VAL A 133 -5.67 4.68 0.97
CA VAL A 133 -4.90 3.43 1.15
C VAL A 133 -5.85 2.24 1.31
N SER A 134 -6.97 2.41 2.01
CA SER A 134 -8.01 1.38 2.13
C SER A 134 -8.61 1.02 0.77
N ALA A 135 -8.90 2.02 -0.06
CA ALA A 135 -9.40 1.82 -1.43
C ALA A 135 -8.36 1.11 -2.31
N PHE A 136 -7.12 1.60 -2.31
CA PHE A 136 -6.02 1.01 -3.09
C PHE A 136 -5.65 -0.42 -2.63
N GLY A 137 -5.58 -0.64 -1.32
CA GLY A 137 -5.35 -1.97 -0.72
C GLY A 137 -6.53 -2.92 -0.92
N THR A 138 -7.69 -2.43 -1.38
CA THR A 138 -8.97 -3.15 -1.44
C THR A 138 -9.37 -3.75 -0.09
N VAL A 139 -9.11 -3.01 0.99
CA VAL A 139 -9.37 -3.43 2.37
C VAL A 139 -10.86 -3.27 2.71
N GLY A 140 -11.44 -2.12 2.34
CA GLY A 140 -12.86 -1.86 2.52
C GLY A 140 -13.24 -1.33 3.91
N VAL A 141 -12.29 -0.82 4.68
CA VAL A 141 -12.53 -0.14 5.95
C VAL A 141 -12.41 1.37 5.78
N SER A 142 -13.19 2.13 6.53
CA SER A 142 -13.18 3.58 6.53
C SER A 142 -13.19 4.13 7.96
N THR A 143 -12.61 5.31 8.16
CA THR A 143 -12.70 6.02 9.43
C THR A 143 -14.04 6.69 9.64
N GLY A 144 -14.82 6.92 8.56
CA GLY A 144 -16.02 7.72 8.64
C GLY A 144 -15.77 9.15 9.16
N ASN A 145 -16.83 9.82 9.57
CA ASN A 145 -16.75 11.14 10.21
C ASN A 145 -17.63 11.21 11.48
N GLY A 146 -17.51 10.17 12.34
CA GLY A 146 -18.32 10.04 13.57
C GLY A 146 -19.62 9.26 13.37
N ASP A 147 -20.04 9.03 12.15
CA ASP A 147 -21.16 8.16 11.78
C ASP A 147 -20.64 6.82 11.25
N ILE A 148 -21.54 5.83 11.16
CA ILE A 148 -21.23 4.48 10.65
C ILE A 148 -20.86 4.51 9.16
N LEU A 149 -21.04 5.63 8.49
CA LEU A 149 -20.87 5.80 7.06
C LEU A 149 -19.39 5.92 6.67
N SER A 150 -19.08 5.46 5.47
CA SER A 150 -17.76 5.62 4.87
C SER A 150 -17.43 7.09 4.60
N LEU A 151 -16.17 7.50 4.80
CA LEU A 151 -15.72 8.86 4.48
C LEU A 151 -15.94 9.18 3.00
N SER A 152 -15.70 8.21 2.10
CA SER A 152 -15.90 8.37 0.65
C SER A 152 -17.36 8.65 0.26
N GLN A 153 -18.35 8.34 1.11
CA GLN A 153 -19.74 8.71 0.87
C GLN A 153 -19.93 10.24 0.87
N GLN A 154 -19.16 10.94 1.69
CA GLN A 154 -19.22 12.40 1.85
C GLN A 154 -18.41 13.14 0.78
N PHE A 155 -17.62 12.42 -0.04
CA PHE A 155 -16.88 13.02 -1.15
C PHE A 155 -17.85 13.48 -2.27
N ASP A 156 -17.43 14.49 -3.00
CA ASP A 156 -18.09 14.90 -4.23
C ASP A 156 -17.95 13.85 -5.35
N THR A 157 -18.58 14.06 -6.50
CA THR A 157 -18.54 13.14 -7.63
C THR A 157 -17.12 12.93 -8.14
N PHE A 158 -16.28 13.98 -8.10
CA PHE A 158 -14.89 13.91 -8.52
C PHE A 158 -14.05 13.04 -7.58
N GLY A 159 -14.16 13.27 -6.26
CA GLY A 159 -13.48 12.47 -5.26
C GLY A 159 -13.89 10.99 -5.29
N LYS A 160 -15.19 10.70 -5.47
CA LYS A 160 -15.68 9.32 -5.66
C LYS A 160 -15.08 8.66 -6.90
N SER A 161 -14.94 9.40 -8.00
CA SER A 161 -14.33 8.86 -9.23
C SER A 161 -12.87 8.47 -9.01
N ILE A 162 -12.11 9.27 -8.25
CA ILE A 162 -10.72 8.94 -7.88
C ILE A 162 -10.67 7.67 -7.05
N ILE A 163 -11.55 7.52 -6.05
CA ILE A 163 -11.61 6.30 -5.23
C ILE A 163 -11.94 5.08 -6.08
N ILE A 164 -12.87 5.16 -7.04
CA ILE A 164 -13.18 4.06 -7.96
C ILE A 164 -11.96 3.65 -8.78
N ILE A 165 -11.22 4.62 -9.34
CA ILE A 165 -9.99 4.34 -10.10
C ILE A 165 -8.94 3.65 -9.21
N LEU A 166 -8.78 4.11 -7.96
CA LEU A 166 -7.89 3.50 -6.97
C LEU A 166 -8.25 2.03 -6.67
N MET A 167 -9.54 1.76 -6.46
CA MET A 167 -10.03 0.39 -6.21
C MET A 167 -9.72 -0.54 -7.38
N ILE A 168 -9.97 -0.08 -8.61
CA ILE A 168 -9.69 -0.86 -9.84
C ILE A 168 -8.16 -1.07 -9.99
N ALA A 169 -7.36 0.00 -9.86
CA ALA A 169 -5.90 -0.08 -10.00
C ALA A 169 -5.27 -0.97 -8.92
N GLY A 170 -5.74 -0.87 -7.69
CA GLY A 170 -5.29 -1.73 -6.58
C GLY A 170 -5.60 -3.21 -6.81
N ARG A 171 -6.79 -3.51 -7.35
CA ARG A 171 -7.24 -4.88 -7.62
C ARG A 171 -6.47 -5.55 -8.76
N LEU A 172 -6.26 -4.82 -9.87
CA LEU A 172 -5.49 -5.31 -11.03
C LEU A 172 -4.00 -5.39 -10.74
N GLY A 173 -3.52 -4.58 -9.77
CA GLY A 173 -2.12 -4.30 -9.53
C GLY A 173 -1.62 -3.18 -10.45
N VAL A 174 -0.90 -2.21 -9.87
CA VAL A 174 -0.47 -0.96 -10.57
C VAL A 174 0.36 -1.28 -11.81
N PHE A 175 1.15 -2.35 -11.80
CA PHE A 175 1.95 -2.74 -12.95
C PHE A 175 1.07 -3.19 -14.14
N ALA A 176 0.03 -3.99 -13.90
CA ALA A 176 -0.90 -4.42 -14.95
C ALA A 176 -1.75 -3.23 -15.43
N PHE A 177 -2.22 -2.39 -14.50
CA PHE A 177 -2.94 -1.17 -14.82
C PHE A 177 -2.10 -0.19 -15.67
N GLY A 178 -0.82 0.00 -15.32
CA GLY A 178 0.11 0.80 -16.11
C GLY A 178 0.35 0.24 -17.51
N LEU A 179 0.44 -1.08 -17.68
CA LEU A 179 0.56 -1.71 -18.99
C LEU A 179 -0.67 -1.51 -19.89
N ILE A 180 -1.86 -1.45 -19.29
CA ILE A 180 -3.10 -1.14 -20.02
C ILE A 180 -3.08 0.30 -20.54
N LEU A 181 -2.59 1.25 -19.73
CA LEU A 181 -2.55 2.68 -20.09
C LEU A 181 -1.44 3.02 -21.08
N VAL A 182 -0.24 2.47 -20.89
CA VAL A 182 0.97 2.84 -21.64
C VAL A 182 1.20 1.92 -22.85
N GLY A 183 0.63 0.70 -22.82
CA GLY A 183 0.86 -0.31 -23.86
C GLY A 183 2.24 -0.99 -23.74
N LYS A 184 2.47 -2.02 -24.54
CA LYS A 184 3.78 -2.69 -24.60
C LYS A 184 4.79 -1.85 -25.38
N ALA A 185 5.93 -1.58 -24.78
CA ALA A 185 7.05 -0.96 -25.50
C ALA A 185 7.49 -1.86 -26.67
N LYS A 186 7.68 -1.28 -27.85
CA LYS A 186 8.25 -1.99 -29.01
C LYS A 186 9.67 -2.41 -28.66
N THR A 187 10.01 -3.68 -28.87
CA THR A 187 11.36 -4.20 -28.68
C THR A 187 12.29 -3.53 -29.70
N LYS A 188 13.24 -2.73 -29.20
CA LYS A 188 14.32 -2.19 -30.05
C LYS A 188 15.48 -3.20 -30.02
N HIS A 189 15.94 -3.59 -31.20
CA HIS A 189 17.12 -4.49 -31.34
C HIS A 189 18.46 -3.79 -31.03
N PHE A 190 18.42 -2.52 -30.68
CA PHE A 190 19.58 -1.69 -30.43
C PHE A 190 19.73 -1.41 -28.93
N LYS A 191 20.94 -1.61 -28.38
CA LYS A 191 21.28 -1.29 -27.00
C LYS A 191 22.23 -0.10 -26.98
N TYR A 192 21.93 0.90 -26.18
CA TYR A 192 22.84 2.02 -25.93
C TYR A 192 24.05 1.55 -25.10
N PRO A 193 25.25 2.17 -25.31
CA PRO A 193 26.40 1.90 -24.47
C PRO A 193 26.12 2.27 -23.00
N VAL A 194 26.81 1.58 -22.08
CA VAL A 194 26.64 1.77 -20.63
C VAL A 194 27.28 3.10 -20.22
N GLY A 195 26.47 4.04 -19.75
CA GLY A 195 26.94 5.26 -19.10
C GLY A 195 27.28 5.00 -17.61
N LYS A 196 28.43 5.50 -17.14
CA LYS A 196 28.78 5.49 -15.71
C LYS A 196 28.12 6.69 -15.01
N ILE A 197 27.11 6.44 -14.19
CA ILE A 197 26.47 7.46 -13.35
C ILE A 197 26.90 7.21 -11.92
N ILE A 198 27.51 8.21 -11.27
CA ILE A 198 27.92 8.16 -9.87
C ILE A 198 26.73 8.64 -9.04
N ILE A 199 26.14 7.74 -8.26
CA ILE A 199 25.04 8.06 -7.34
C ILE A 199 25.59 8.48 -5.98
N TRP A 200 26.64 7.83 -5.51
CA TRP A 200 27.34 8.11 -4.27
C TRP A 200 28.80 7.64 -4.39
N LYS A 201 29.74 8.48 -3.89
CA LYS A 201 31.16 8.11 -3.82
C LYS A 201 31.37 7.44 -2.45
N GLN A 202 31.67 6.15 -2.44
CA GLN A 202 32.19 5.46 -1.26
C GLN A 202 33.63 5.79 -1.03
#